data_4b64e6b35227826b66eed816bcd0370a
#
_entry.id   4b64e6b35227826b66eed816bcd0370a
#
_cell.length_a   1.000
_cell.length_b   1.000
_cell.length_c   1.000
_cell.angle_alpha   90.00
_cell.angle_beta   90.00
_cell.angle_gamma   90.00
#
_symmetry.space_group_name_H-M   'P 1'
#
loop_
_entity.id
_entity.type
_entity.pdbx_description
1 polymer ?
#
loop_
_entity_poly.entity_id
_entity_poly.type
_entity_poly.pdbx_seq_one_letter_code
_entity_poly.pdbx_strand_id
1 'polypeptide(L)'
;MCRFPRMRLISFRRNGGSGTARRIGTQDARGAIVVWTDADMTYPNERIPEFVHHLVANPEVDQVVGARTTEQGTHKWARVPAKWFIRMLAQRLTGMKIPDLNSGLRAFRRDVSLPYLRLLPPGFSCVTTITMAFLANQHPVDYIPIGYAKRSGTSKFHPFRDARRYILQVLRMVMYFDPIRVLMPIALWIMGLGFVKLVVDLVRYDLRVTTSTLLAILVGFQIVVLALIGDLIVRSRSDN
;
A
#
# COMPACT_ATOMS: atom_id res chain seq x y z
N MET A 1 4.25 13.76 34.97
CA MET A 1 4.02 12.39 35.48
C MET A 1 2.80 11.82 34.79
N CYS A 2 2.91 10.65 34.12
CA CYS A 2 1.75 9.99 33.52
C CYS A 2 0.79 9.53 34.64
N ARG A 3 -0.48 9.96 34.55
CA ARG A 3 -1.56 9.62 35.48
C ARG A 3 -1.87 8.11 35.52
N PHE A 4 -1.34 7.35 34.55
CA PHE A 4 -1.54 5.93 34.37
C PHE A 4 -0.20 5.19 34.35
N PRO A 5 0.11 4.31 35.31
CA PRO A 5 1.43 3.67 35.47
C PRO A 5 1.80 2.71 34.31
N ARG A 6 0.82 2.28 33.51
CA ARG A 6 1.04 1.41 32.36
C ARG A 6 1.21 2.15 31.02
N MET A 7 1.11 3.50 31.02
CA MET A 7 1.29 4.31 29.82
C MET A 7 2.72 4.83 29.74
N ARG A 8 3.32 4.69 28.56
CA ARG A 8 4.60 5.30 28.23
C ARG A 8 4.37 6.37 27.16
N LEU A 9 4.85 7.57 27.38
CA LEU A 9 4.78 8.67 26.44
C LEU A 9 6.13 8.84 25.74
N ILE A 10 6.11 8.76 24.40
CA ILE A 10 7.22 9.09 23.53
C ILE A 10 6.92 10.42 22.88
N SER A 11 7.66 11.46 23.23
CA SER A 11 7.46 12.83 22.74
C SER A 11 8.53 13.21 21.72
N PHE A 12 8.14 13.92 20.69
CA PHE A 12 9.02 14.43 19.63
C PHE A 12 9.03 15.96 19.63
N ARG A 13 10.20 16.55 19.43
CA ARG A 13 10.34 18.00 19.32
C ARG A 13 9.65 18.57 18.07
N ARG A 14 9.52 17.78 17.01
CA ARG A 14 8.85 18.14 15.74
C ARG A 14 7.85 17.09 15.37
N ASN A 15 6.73 17.51 14.78
CA ASN A 15 5.72 16.57 14.28
C ASN A 15 6.31 15.74 13.14
N GLY A 16 6.52 14.45 13.38
CA GLY A 16 7.00 13.48 12.41
C GLY A 16 5.88 12.80 11.60
N GLY A 17 4.62 13.12 11.87
CA GLY A 17 3.45 12.48 11.27
C GLY A 17 3.08 11.13 11.91
N SER A 18 1.87 10.65 11.59
CA SER A 18 1.29 9.44 12.16
C SER A 18 2.11 8.18 11.86
N GLY A 19 2.73 8.09 10.69
CA GLY A 19 3.58 6.96 10.33
C GLY A 19 4.86 6.88 11.15
N THR A 20 5.49 8.01 11.45
CA THR A 20 6.65 8.07 12.34
C THR A 20 6.27 7.65 13.75
N ALA A 21 5.15 8.14 14.28
CA ALA A 21 4.67 7.76 15.61
C ALA A 21 4.40 6.25 15.71
N ARG A 22 3.72 5.66 14.72
CA ARG A 22 3.44 4.22 14.64
C ARG A 22 4.72 3.40 14.52
N ARG A 23 5.66 3.81 13.69
CA ARG A 23 6.96 3.14 13.53
C ARG A 23 7.71 3.07 14.85
N ILE A 24 7.91 4.22 15.50
CA ILE A 24 8.67 4.28 16.75
C ILE A 24 7.92 3.58 17.89
N GLY A 25 6.59 3.77 17.98
CA GLY A 25 5.78 3.06 18.97
C GLY A 25 5.85 1.55 18.82
N THR A 26 5.89 1.03 17.57
CA THR A 26 6.04 -0.41 17.32
C THR A 26 7.45 -0.91 17.65
N GLN A 27 8.49 -0.14 17.34
CA GLN A 27 9.87 -0.48 17.70
C GLN A 27 10.04 -0.57 19.21
N ASP A 28 9.46 0.39 19.95
CA ASP A 28 9.55 0.46 21.42
C ASP A 28 8.56 -0.48 22.15
N ALA A 29 7.59 -1.04 21.44
CA ALA A 29 6.64 -2.00 22.01
C ALA A 29 7.37 -3.26 22.53
N ARG A 30 6.88 -3.81 23.66
CA ARG A 30 7.42 -5.03 24.27
C ARG A 30 6.53 -6.26 24.06
N GLY A 31 5.26 -6.04 23.70
CA GLY A 31 4.30 -7.12 23.46
C GLY A 31 4.57 -7.85 22.15
N ALA A 32 4.23 -9.14 22.11
CA ALA A 32 4.30 -9.94 20.88
C ALA A 32 3.31 -9.47 19.82
N ILE A 33 2.18 -8.91 20.23
CA ILE A 33 1.14 -8.34 19.36
C ILE A 33 1.10 -6.82 19.55
N VAL A 34 1.12 -6.09 18.44
CA VAL A 34 0.98 -4.63 18.41
C VAL A 34 -0.37 -4.27 17.80
N VAL A 35 -1.07 -3.35 18.44
CA VAL A 35 -2.33 -2.81 17.90
C VAL A 35 -2.15 -1.33 17.57
N TRP A 36 -2.53 -0.96 16.35
CA TRP A 36 -2.67 0.43 15.94
C TRP A 36 -4.13 0.85 15.96
N THR A 37 -4.39 2.04 16.45
CA THR A 37 -5.69 2.71 16.36
C THR A 37 -5.49 4.22 16.24
N ASP A 38 -6.54 4.94 15.87
CA ASP A 38 -6.54 6.41 15.87
C ASP A 38 -7.20 6.91 17.17
N ALA A 39 -6.67 8.00 17.72
CA ALA A 39 -7.14 8.57 19.00
C ALA A 39 -8.37 9.49 18.84
N ASP A 40 -9.00 9.54 17.66
CA ASP A 40 -10.12 10.42 17.33
C ASP A 40 -11.49 9.77 17.55
N MET A 41 -11.53 8.65 18.26
CA MET A 41 -12.74 7.89 18.62
C MET A 41 -13.60 7.44 17.44
N THR A 42 -13.01 7.36 16.24
CA THR A 42 -13.72 6.89 15.04
C THR A 42 -13.77 5.36 14.95
N TYR A 43 -12.82 4.69 15.60
CA TYR A 43 -12.74 3.23 15.65
C TYR A 43 -13.33 2.67 16.94
N PRO A 44 -13.98 1.49 16.88
CA PRO A 44 -14.51 0.80 18.05
C PRO A 44 -13.36 0.18 18.87
N ASN A 45 -12.71 0.99 19.71
CA ASN A 45 -11.55 0.58 20.49
C ASN A 45 -11.88 -0.51 21.53
N GLU A 46 -13.14 -0.64 21.93
CA GLU A 46 -13.67 -1.71 22.76
C GLU A 46 -13.52 -3.10 22.13
N ARG A 47 -13.40 -3.17 20.82
CA ARG A 47 -13.17 -4.42 20.07
C ARG A 47 -11.70 -4.82 19.94
N ILE A 48 -10.76 -4.03 20.45
CA ILE A 48 -9.32 -4.38 20.42
C ILE A 48 -9.05 -5.79 20.95
N PRO A 49 -9.64 -6.26 22.08
CA PRO A 49 -9.46 -7.61 22.55
C PRO A 49 -9.80 -8.70 21.52
N GLU A 50 -10.84 -8.49 20.69
CA GLU A 50 -11.23 -9.41 19.62
C GLU A 50 -10.12 -9.61 18.59
N PHE A 51 -9.44 -8.52 18.19
CA PHE A 51 -8.33 -8.57 17.25
C PHE A 51 -7.13 -9.33 17.83
N VAL A 52 -6.85 -9.13 19.11
CA VAL A 52 -5.78 -9.84 19.82
C VAL A 52 -6.11 -11.32 19.95
N HIS A 53 -7.34 -11.65 20.37
CA HIS A 53 -7.82 -13.04 20.48
C HIS A 53 -7.77 -13.74 19.13
N HIS A 54 -8.14 -13.08 18.03
CA HIS A 54 -8.07 -13.65 16.69
C HIS A 54 -6.65 -14.08 16.33
N LEU A 55 -5.63 -13.22 16.56
CA LEU A 55 -4.23 -13.53 16.33
C LEU A 55 -3.70 -14.65 17.25
N VAL A 56 -4.20 -14.73 18.48
CA VAL A 56 -3.79 -15.78 19.43
C VAL A 56 -4.38 -17.12 19.03
N ALA A 57 -5.65 -17.14 18.60
CA ALA A 57 -6.37 -18.35 18.19
C ALA A 57 -5.91 -18.89 16.83
N ASN A 58 -5.37 -18.03 15.95
CA ASN A 58 -4.93 -18.39 14.60
C ASN A 58 -3.43 -18.05 14.44
N PRO A 59 -2.53 -18.96 14.85
CA PRO A 59 -1.07 -18.73 14.80
C PRO A 59 -0.52 -18.47 13.39
N GLU A 60 -1.21 -18.93 12.37
CA GLU A 60 -0.88 -18.73 10.95
C GLU A 60 -1.18 -17.32 10.46
N VAL A 61 -2.03 -16.54 11.16
CA VAL A 61 -2.38 -15.18 10.78
C VAL A 61 -1.38 -14.20 11.39
N ASP A 62 -0.80 -13.35 10.56
CA ASP A 62 0.20 -12.36 10.97
C ASP A 62 -0.38 -10.97 11.21
N GLN A 63 -1.48 -10.64 10.54
CA GLN A 63 -2.17 -9.35 10.69
C GLN A 63 -3.68 -9.50 10.63
N VAL A 64 -4.39 -8.74 11.47
CA VAL A 64 -5.85 -8.56 11.42
C VAL A 64 -6.17 -7.09 11.22
N VAL A 65 -7.00 -6.78 10.22
CA VAL A 65 -7.39 -5.41 9.86
C VAL A 65 -8.88 -5.22 10.05
N GLY A 66 -9.27 -4.16 10.74
CA GLY A 66 -10.67 -3.77 10.86
C GLY A 66 -11.21 -3.21 9.55
N ALA A 67 -12.00 -3.99 8.80
CA ALA A 67 -12.59 -3.55 7.55
C ALA A 67 -13.84 -2.71 7.81
N ARG A 68 -13.83 -1.44 7.41
CA ARG A 68 -14.97 -0.54 7.59
C ARG A 68 -16.12 -0.92 6.68
N THR A 69 -17.27 -1.23 7.28
CA THR A 69 -18.50 -1.61 6.55
C THR A 69 -19.25 -0.40 6.01
N THR A 70 -19.16 0.75 6.69
CA THR A 70 -19.83 2.00 6.31
C THR A 70 -18.84 3.15 6.27
N GLU A 71 -18.61 3.73 5.10
CA GLU A 71 -17.95 5.04 4.99
C GLU A 71 -19.01 6.14 5.05
N GLN A 72 -19.31 6.66 6.23
CA GLN A 72 -20.15 7.84 6.40
C GLN A 72 -19.33 9.10 6.16
N GLY A 73 -19.74 9.88 5.17
CA GLY A 73 -19.39 11.30 5.05
C GLY A 73 -18.14 11.63 4.26
N THR A 74 -18.14 11.45 2.95
CA THR A 74 -17.28 12.26 2.06
C THR A 74 -17.77 12.23 0.60
N HIS A 75 -17.57 13.33 -0.12
CA HIS A 75 -17.91 13.49 -1.53
C HIS A 75 -17.43 12.28 -2.35
N LYS A 76 -18.39 11.45 -2.77
CA LYS A 76 -18.16 10.12 -3.36
C LYS A 76 -17.48 10.18 -4.73
N TRP A 77 -17.68 11.26 -5.52
CA TRP A 77 -17.36 11.31 -6.95
C TRP A 77 -15.86 11.37 -7.29
N ALA A 78 -15.04 12.10 -6.56
CA ALA A 78 -13.62 12.27 -6.89
C ALA A 78 -12.69 11.22 -6.28
N ARG A 79 -13.13 10.50 -5.24
CA ARG A 79 -12.29 9.53 -4.50
C ARG A 79 -12.53 8.08 -4.91
N VAL A 80 -13.72 7.76 -5.43
CA VAL A 80 -14.10 6.40 -5.82
C VAL A 80 -13.17 5.82 -6.88
N PRO A 81 -12.87 6.52 -8.01
CA PRO A 81 -12.01 5.92 -9.04
C PRO A 81 -10.57 5.68 -8.56
N ALA A 82 -9.99 6.61 -7.77
CA ALA A 82 -8.64 6.41 -7.25
C ALA A 82 -8.56 5.27 -6.23
N LYS A 83 -9.51 5.19 -5.29
CA LYS A 83 -9.59 4.09 -4.32
C LYS A 83 -9.86 2.75 -5.01
N TRP A 84 -10.77 2.73 -5.99
CA TRP A 84 -11.07 1.55 -6.78
C TRP A 84 -9.84 1.07 -7.55
N PHE A 85 -9.16 1.96 -8.26
CA PHE A 85 -7.95 1.64 -9.03
C PHE A 85 -6.85 1.05 -8.13
N ILE A 86 -6.62 1.66 -6.97
CA ILE A 86 -5.62 1.20 -6.01
C ILE A 86 -5.99 -0.16 -5.42
N ARG A 87 -7.27 -0.34 -5.06
CA ARG A 87 -7.75 -1.61 -4.56
C ARG A 87 -7.64 -2.70 -5.63
N MET A 88 -8.03 -2.40 -6.87
CA MET A 88 -7.88 -3.31 -8.00
C MET A 88 -6.41 -3.67 -8.23
N LEU A 89 -5.52 -2.67 -8.22
CA LEU A 89 -4.08 -2.88 -8.37
C LEU A 89 -3.53 -3.75 -7.23
N ALA A 90 -3.86 -3.43 -5.99
CA ALA A 90 -3.45 -4.22 -4.82
C ALA A 90 -3.97 -5.66 -4.89
N GLN A 91 -5.24 -5.86 -5.24
CA GLN A 91 -5.83 -7.20 -5.42
C GLN A 91 -5.16 -7.97 -6.56
N ARG A 92 -4.84 -7.30 -7.66
CA ARG A 92 -4.17 -7.93 -8.80
C ARG A 92 -2.73 -8.34 -8.48
N LEU A 93 -2.04 -7.55 -7.64
CA LEU A 93 -0.67 -7.82 -7.20
C LEU A 93 -0.59 -8.93 -6.16
N THR A 94 -1.55 -8.98 -5.25
CA THR A 94 -1.53 -9.95 -4.14
C THR A 94 -2.35 -11.21 -4.44
N GLY A 95 -3.21 -11.18 -5.47
CA GLY A 95 -4.18 -12.25 -5.75
C GLY A 95 -5.29 -12.40 -4.70
N MET A 96 -5.33 -11.53 -3.67
CA MET A 96 -6.24 -11.62 -2.54
C MET A 96 -7.31 -10.52 -2.59
N LYS A 97 -8.52 -10.84 -2.10
CA LYS A 97 -9.57 -9.83 -1.90
C LYS A 97 -9.19 -8.93 -0.72
N ILE A 98 -9.03 -7.64 -0.95
CA ILE A 98 -8.69 -6.66 0.07
C ILE A 98 -9.92 -5.78 0.34
N PRO A 99 -10.64 -6.00 1.45
CA PRO A 99 -11.81 -5.20 1.79
C PRO A 99 -11.48 -3.75 2.11
N ASP A 100 -10.47 -3.50 2.95
CA ASP A 100 -10.03 -2.16 3.34
C ASP A 100 -8.51 -2.07 3.56
N LEU A 101 -7.83 -1.27 2.72
CA LEU A 101 -6.40 -1.01 2.82
C LEU A 101 -6.04 0.11 3.81
N ASN A 102 -7.00 0.99 4.10
CA ASN A 102 -6.73 2.27 4.76
C ASN A 102 -7.26 2.36 6.19
N SER A 103 -7.71 1.26 6.75
CA SER A 103 -8.17 1.23 8.15
C SER A 103 -7.02 1.50 9.12
N GLY A 104 -7.26 2.38 10.10
CA GLY A 104 -6.32 2.67 11.18
C GLY A 104 -6.31 1.59 12.26
N LEU A 105 -7.44 0.89 12.49
CA LEU A 105 -7.53 -0.18 13.47
C LEU A 105 -7.01 -1.49 12.90
N ARG A 106 -5.93 -1.99 13.49
CA ARG A 106 -5.30 -3.26 13.13
C ARG A 106 -4.46 -3.82 14.25
N ALA A 107 -4.33 -5.14 14.28
CA ALA A 107 -3.40 -5.87 15.13
C ALA A 107 -2.47 -6.71 14.27
N PHE A 108 -1.22 -6.88 14.69
CA PHE A 108 -0.24 -7.70 13.95
C PHE A 108 0.86 -8.24 14.88
N ARG A 109 1.52 -9.30 14.46
CA ARG A 109 2.70 -9.83 15.15
C ARG A 109 3.85 -8.86 15.04
N ARG A 110 4.43 -8.50 16.19
CA ARG A 110 5.49 -7.50 16.26
C ARG A 110 6.74 -7.92 15.50
N ASP A 111 7.21 -9.13 15.71
CA ASP A 111 8.40 -9.71 15.10
C ASP A 111 8.31 -9.72 13.57
N VAL A 112 7.17 -10.15 13.03
CA VAL A 112 6.88 -10.12 11.59
C VAL A 112 6.89 -8.68 11.04
N SER A 113 6.45 -7.70 11.81
CA SER A 113 6.36 -6.31 11.36
C SER A 113 7.69 -5.56 11.32
N LEU A 114 8.66 -5.93 12.17
CA LEU A 114 9.90 -5.18 12.38
C LEU A 114 10.70 -4.92 11.09
N PRO A 115 10.91 -5.89 10.18
CA PRO A 115 11.63 -5.68 8.92
C PRO A 115 11.00 -4.62 8.03
N TYR A 116 9.66 -4.47 8.10
CA TYR A 116 8.88 -3.58 7.25
C TYR A 116 8.72 -2.17 7.79
N LEU A 117 9.06 -1.91 9.05
CA LEU A 117 8.90 -0.59 9.66
C LEU A 117 9.73 0.50 8.96
N ARG A 118 10.87 0.14 8.37
CA ARG A 118 11.70 1.06 7.57
C ARG A 118 11.01 1.59 6.31
N LEU A 119 10.01 0.86 5.81
CA LEU A 119 9.24 1.21 4.61
C LEU A 119 8.14 2.21 4.88
N LEU A 120 7.77 2.39 6.15
CA LEU A 120 6.63 3.21 6.53
C LEU A 120 6.90 4.69 6.24
N PRO A 121 6.11 5.34 5.38
CA PRO A 121 6.18 6.78 5.19
C PRO A 121 5.71 7.50 6.45
N PRO A 122 6.17 8.75 6.67
CA PRO A 122 5.81 9.51 7.86
C PRO A 122 4.31 9.85 7.97
N GLY A 123 3.57 9.83 6.86
CA GLY A 123 2.16 10.21 6.78
C GLY A 123 1.15 9.07 6.96
N PHE A 124 -0.11 9.35 6.64
CA PHE A 124 -1.25 8.43 6.77
C PHE A 124 -1.14 7.16 5.93
N SER A 125 -0.38 7.16 4.84
CA SER A 125 -0.17 5.98 3.99
C SER A 125 0.61 4.85 4.66
N CYS A 126 1.13 5.03 5.88
CA CYS A 126 1.80 3.98 6.63
C CYS A 126 0.91 2.74 6.85
N VAL A 127 -0.41 2.92 7.01
CA VAL A 127 -1.36 1.82 7.19
C VAL A 127 -1.52 0.98 5.92
N THR A 128 -1.53 1.62 4.75
CA THR A 128 -1.52 0.93 3.46
C THR A 128 -0.20 0.20 3.25
N THR A 129 0.92 0.88 3.58
CA THR A 129 2.27 0.34 3.41
C THR A 129 2.48 -0.95 4.17
N ILE A 130 2.13 -0.99 5.45
CA ILE A 130 2.32 -2.20 6.26
C ILE A 130 1.47 -3.36 5.76
N THR A 131 0.20 -3.13 5.38
CA THR A 131 -0.66 -4.18 4.82
C THR A 131 -0.10 -4.71 3.51
N MET A 132 0.34 -3.81 2.61
CA MET A 132 0.95 -4.23 1.34
C MET A 132 2.26 -4.99 1.56
N ALA A 133 3.06 -4.60 2.56
CA ALA A 133 4.29 -5.30 2.91
C ALA A 133 4.00 -6.74 3.36
N PHE A 134 3.00 -6.93 4.22
CA PHE A 134 2.57 -8.27 4.64
C PHE A 134 2.08 -9.09 3.45
N LEU A 135 1.14 -8.59 2.68
CA LEU A 135 0.55 -9.31 1.54
C LEU A 135 1.59 -9.65 0.46
N ALA A 136 2.50 -8.73 0.14
CA ALA A 136 3.53 -8.95 -0.87
C ALA A 136 4.57 -10.00 -0.46
N ASN A 137 4.79 -10.17 0.85
CA ASN A 137 5.68 -11.20 1.40
C ASN A 137 4.91 -12.43 1.89
N GLN A 138 3.68 -12.64 1.39
CA GLN A 138 2.84 -13.81 1.64
C GLN A 138 2.46 -14.02 3.13
N HIS A 139 2.53 -12.97 3.95
CA HIS A 139 2.03 -13.01 5.31
C HIS A 139 0.51 -12.97 5.31
N PRO A 140 -0.17 -13.93 5.96
CA PRO A 140 -1.63 -13.98 6.01
C PRO A 140 -2.23 -12.76 6.73
N VAL A 141 -3.22 -12.14 6.07
CA VAL A 141 -3.92 -10.96 6.57
C VAL A 141 -5.42 -11.22 6.59
N ASP A 142 -6.01 -11.18 7.77
CA ASP A 142 -7.44 -11.33 7.97
C ASP A 142 -8.16 -9.99 8.15
N TYR A 143 -9.46 -9.99 7.89
CA TYR A 143 -10.28 -8.81 7.95
C TYR A 143 -11.51 -9.04 8.83
N ILE A 144 -11.67 -8.21 9.87
CA ILE A 144 -12.85 -8.21 10.73
C ILE A 144 -13.70 -6.99 10.37
N PRO A 145 -14.99 -7.16 10.02
CA PRO A 145 -15.86 -6.05 9.72
C PRO A 145 -16.11 -5.20 10.97
N ILE A 146 -15.92 -3.89 10.84
CA ILE A 146 -16.11 -2.92 11.93
C ILE A 146 -17.00 -1.76 11.50
N GLY A 147 -17.73 -1.18 12.46
CA GLY A 147 -18.35 0.11 12.32
C GLY A 147 -17.30 1.23 12.30
N TYR A 148 -17.60 2.33 11.64
CA TYR A 148 -16.77 3.52 11.64
C TYR A 148 -17.61 4.74 11.98
N ALA A 149 -17.34 5.36 13.12
CA ALA A 149 -18.08 6.52 13.59
C ALA A 149 -17.74 7.79 12.80
N LYS A 150 -18.65 8.74 12.74
CA LYS A 150 -18.42 10.04 12.11
C LYS A 150 -17.35 10.80 12.90
N ARG A 151 -16.31 11.24 12.20
CA ARG A 151 -15.22 12.00 12.80
C ARG A 151 -15.71 13.34 13.34
N SER A 152 -15.35 13.65 14.57
CA SER A 152 -15.55 14.99 15.15
C SER A 152 -14.48 15.92 14.60
N GLY A 153 -14.87 16.96 13.83
CA GLY A 153 -13.98 17.97 13.28
C GLY A 153 -13.91 18.05 11.76
N THR A 154 -13.28 19.11 11.25
CA THR A 154 -13.13 19.37 9.81
C THR A 154 -11.90 18.65 9.26
N SER A 155 -12.08 17.92 8.17
CA SER A 155 -10.98 17.28 7.45
C SER A 155 -10.15 18.34 6.69
N LYS A 156 -8.86 18.46 6.98
CA LYS A 156 -7.88 19.27 6.22
C LYS A 156 -7.49 18.60 4.88
N PHE A 157 -8.42 17.88 4.26
CA PHE A 157 -8.17 17.15 3.03
C PHE A 157 -8.20 18.06 1.81
N HIS A 158 -7.14 18.02 1.01
CA HIS A 158 -7.03 18.71 -0.27
C HIS A 158 -7.17 17.69 -1.41
N PRO A 159 -8.32 17.65 -2.13
CA PRO A 159 -8.66 16.52 -3.00
C PRO A 159 -7.58 16.19 -4.04
N PHE A 160 -7.10 17.16 -4.80
CA PHE A 160 -6.11 16.92 -5.86
C PHE A 160 -4.70 16.60 -5.34
N ARG A 161 -4.24 17.35 -4.33
CA ARG A 161 -2.90 17.17 -3.75
C ARG A 161 -2.78 15.82 -3.03
N ASP A 162 -3.82 15.46 -2.28
CA ASP A 162 -3.80 14.23 -1.49
C ASP A 162 -4.06 13.01 -2.38
N ALA A 163 -4.91 13.12 -3.42
CA ALA A 163 -5.09 12.06 -4.42
C ALA A 163 -3.78 11.78 -5.18
N ARG A 164 -3.08 12.82 -5.67
CA ARG A 164 -1.78 12.67 -6.32
C ARG A 164 -0.75 12.01 -5.38
N ARG A 165 -0.65 12.45 -4.12
CA ARG A 165 0.26 11.86 -3.14
C ARG A 165 -0.07 10.38 -2.91
N TYR A 166 -1.35 10.07 -2.82
CA TYR A 166 -1.82 8.70 -2.62
C TYR A 166 -1.50 7.80 -3.82
N ILE A 167 -1.77 8.25 -5.05
CA ILE A 167 -1.43 7.51 -6.28
C ILE A 167 0.09 7.27 -6.36
N LEU A 168 0.91 8.31 -6.15
CA LEU A 168 2.36 8.17 -6.14
C LEU A 168 2.86 7.22 -5.05
N GLN A 169 2.22 7.21 -3.89
CA GLN A 169 2.55 6.30 -2.81
C GLN A 169 2.26 4.84 -3.22
N VAL A 170 1.10 4.58 -3.81
CA VAL A 170 0.75 3.23 -4.27
C VAL A 170 1.67 2.79 -5.40
N LEU A 171 1.93 3.65 -6.38
CA LEU A 171 2.87 3.34 -7.45
C LEU A 171 4.27 3.00 -6.89
N ARG A 172 4.76 3.80 -5.93
CA ARG A 172 6.03 3.52 -5.25
C ARG A 172 6.01 2.17 -4.53
N MET A 173 4.91 1.86 -3.84
CA MET A 173 4.74 0.58 -3.14
C MET A 173 4.77 -0.59 -4.10
N VAL A 174 4.03 -0.49 -5.20
CA VAL A 174 3.99 -1.54 -6.22
C VAL A 174 5.36 -1.74 -6.85
N MET A 175 6.02 -0.65 -7.25
CA MET A 175 7.39 -0.70 -7.78
C MET A 175 8.40 -1.25 -6.78
N TYR A 176 8.13 -1.14 -5.48
CA TYR A 176 9.00 -1.66 -4.44
C TYR A 176 8.84 -3.17 -4.24
N PHE A 177 7.65 -3.73 -4.46
CA PHE A 177 7.37 -5.16 -4.21
C PHE A 177 7.33 -6.02 -5.48
N ASP A 178 6.81 -5.49 -6.59
CA ASP A 178 6.68 -6.26 -7.83
C ASP A 178 6.69 -5.32 -9.07
N PRO A 179 7.86 -4.82 -9.45
CA PRO A 179 7.98 -3.90 -10.58
C PRO A 179 7.62 -4.55 -11.93
N ILE A 180 7.83 -5.85 -12.08
CA ILE A 180 7.49 -6.59 -13.32
C ILE A 180 6.00 -6.51 -13.61
N ARG A 181 5.14 -6.75 -12.62
CA ARG A 181 3.69 -6.73 -12.82
C ARG A 181 3.13 -5.40 -13.30
N VAL A 182 3.85 -4.32 -13.06
CA VAL A 182 3.43 -2.98 -13.50
C VAL A 182 4.07 -2.59 -14.82
N LEU A 183 5.38 -2.76 -14.93
CA LEU A 183 6.13 -2.28 -16.09
C LEU A 183 5.97 -3.19 -17.31
N MET A 184 5.91 -4.51 -17.12
CA MET A 184 5.82 -5.47 -18.22
C MET A 184 4.58 -5.29 -19.09
N PRO A 185 3.35 -5.15 -18.56
CA PRO A 185 2.18 -4.88 -19.40
C PRO A 185 2.30 -3.59 -20.22
N ILE A 186 2.88 -2.54 -19.61
CA ILE A 186 3.11 -1.25 -20.29
C ILE A 186 4.11 -1.43 -21.45
N ALA A 187 5.21 -2.12 -21.18
CA ALA A 187 6.23 -2.42 -22.16
C ALA A 187 5.66 -3.21 -23.34
N LEU A 188 4.94 -4.29 -23.06
CA LEU A 188 4.32 -5.14 -24.08
C LEU A 188 3.28 -4.38 -24.92
N TRP A 189 2.52 -3.47 -24.31
CA TRP A 189 1.57 -2.61 -25.01
C TRP A 189 2.28 -1.67 -25.98
N ILE A 190 3.33 -0.98 -25.53
CA ILE A 190 4.10 -0.04 -26.37
C ILE A 190 4.81 -0.81 -27.49
N MET A 191 5.41 -1.95 -27.18
CA MET A 191 6.04 -2.81 -28.19
C MET A 191 5.04 -3.33 -29.21
N GLY A 192 3.87 -3.81 -28.75
CA GLY A 192 2.79 -4.28 -29.61
C GLY A 192 2.33 -3.21 -30.58
N LEU A 193 2.10 -1.98 -30.09
CA LEU A 193 1.78 -0.84 -30.97
C LEU A 193 2.91 -0.53 -31.96
N GLY A 194 4.16 -0.61 -31.50
CA GLY A 194 5.34 -0.44 -32.35
C GLY A 194 5.42 -1.50 -33.46
N PHE A 195 5.13 -2.77 -33.13
CA PHE A 195 5.09 -3.85 -34.13
C PHE A 195 3.94 -3.71 -35.13
N VAL A 196 2.73 -3.36 -34.66
CA VAL A 196 1.59 -3.07 -35.55
C VAL A 196 1.96 -1.94 -36.51
N LYS A 197 2.55 -0.86 -35.98
CA LYS A 197 2.99 0.26 -36.80
C LYS A 197 4.12 -0.15 -37.76
N LEU A 198 5.04 -1.03 -37.37
CA LEU A 198 6.06 -1.57 -38.24
C LEU A 198 5.45 -2.25 -39.47
N VAL A 199 4.46 -3.11 -39.26
CA VAL A 199 3.75 -3.77 -40.39
C VAL A 199 3.10 -2.74 -41.31
N VAL A 200 2.44 -1.72 -40.72
CA VAL A 200 1.83 -0.65 -41.52
C VAL A 200 2.86 0.15 -42.30
N ASP A 201 4.00 0.48 -41.70
CA ASP A 201 5.07 1.21 -42.37
C ASP A 201 5.64 0.41 -43.55
N LEU A 202 5.92 -0.89 -43.37
CA LEU A 202 6.43 -1.79 -44.40
C LEU A 202 5.50 -1.88 -45.61
N VAL A 203 4.17 -1.89 -45.38
CA VAL A 203 3.19 -1.96 -46.47
C VAL A 203 3.00 -0.61 -47.16
N ARG A 204 3.03 0.50 -46.37
CA ARG A 204 2.72 1.84 -46.91
C ARG A 204 3.89 2.56 -47.56
N TYR A 205 5.11 2.27 -47.13
CA TYR A 205 6.30 3.03 -47.50
C TYR A 205 7.38 2.17 -48.18
N ASP A 206 6.97 1.13 -48.89
CA ASP A 206 7.88 0.26 -49.65
C ASP A 206 9.10 -0.21 -48.83
N LEU A 207 8.83 -0.92 -47.74
CA LEU A 207 9.83 -1.46 -46.81
C LEU A 207 10.65 -0.40 -46.04
N ARG A 208 10.19 0.85 -45.98
CA ARG A 208 10.85 1.87 -45.17
C ARG A 208 10.21 1.92 -43.78
N VAL A 209 11.06 1.84 -42.75
CA VAL A 209 10.60 1.96 -41.36
C VAL A 209 10.76 3.40 -40.89
N THR A 210 9.70 3.97 -40.32
CA THR A 210 9.76 5.35 -39.80
C THR A 210 10.50 5.40 -38.46
N THR A 211 11.19 6.51 -38.18
CA THR A 211 11.89 6.75 -36.92
C THR A 211 10.98 6.57 -35.71
N SER A 212 9.71 6.97 -35.82
CA SER A 212 8.72 6.81 -34.73
C SER A 212 8.43 5.35 -34.40
N THR A 213 8.47 4.45 -35.36
CA THR A 213 8.32 3.00 -35.17
C THR A 213 9.50 2.41 -34.42
N LEU A 214 10.72 2.76 -34.84
CA LEU A 214 11.94 2.34 -34.16
C LEU A 214 11.97 2.84 -32.71
N LEU A 215 11.60 4.11 -32.48
CA LEU A 215 11.53 4.69 -31.15
C LEU A 215 10.50 3.97 -30.28
N ALA A 216 9.32 3.63 -30.80
CA ALA A 216 8.31 2.92 -30.02
C ALA A 216 8.79 1.53 -29.56
N ILE A 217 9.40 0.77 -30.48
CA ILE A 217 9.94 -0.55 -30.15
C ILE A 217 11.10 -0.43 -29.14
N LEU A 218 12.01 0.52 -29.36
CA LEU A 218 13.16 0.74 -28.47
C LEU A 218 12.71 1.14 -27.06
N VAL A 219 11.76 2.07 -26.94
CA VAL A 219 11.20 2.49 -25.65
C VAL A 219 10.52 1.32 -24.94
N GLY A 220 9.72 0.52 -25.66
CA GLY A 220 9.11 -0.68 -25.09
C GLY A 220 10.18 -1.66 -24.57
N PHE A 221 11.22 -1.92 -25.34
CA PHE A 221 12.33 -2.77 -24.92
C PHE A 221 13.07 -2.21 -23.69
N GLN A 222 13.34 -0.91 -23.65
CA GLN A 222 13.94 -0.26 -22.47
C GLN A 222 13.10 -0.44 -21.20
N ILE A 223 11.76 -0.36 -21.32
CA ILE A 223 10.88 -0.59 -20.17
C ILE A 223 10.93 -2.06 -19.72
N VAL A 224 11.05 -3.03 -20.64
CA VAL A 224 11.27 -4.45 -20.28
C VAL A 224 12.55 -4.59 -19.45
N VAL A 225 13.66 -4.02 -19.92
CA VAL A 225 14.94 -4.08 -19.22
C VAL A 225 14.82 -3.46 -17.82
N LEU A 226 14.17 -2.30 -17.70
CA LEU A 226 13.93 -1.65 -16.41
C LEU A 226 13.05 -2.50 -15.49
N ALA A 227 12.05 -3.21 -16.02
CA ALA A 227 11.21 -4.12 -15.25
C ALA A 227 12.02 -5.29 -14.67
N LEU A 228 12.90 -5.88 -15.49
CA LEU A 228 13.76 -6.99 -15.06
C LEU A 228 14.81 -6.54 -14.03
N ILE A 229 15.44 -5.39 -14.24
CA ILE A 229 16.40 -4.83 -13.28
C ILE A 229 15.69 -4.52 -11.95
N GLY A 230 14.49 -3.93 -12.01
CA GLY A 230 13.70 -3.65 -10.82
C GLY A 230 13.37 -4.92 -10.03
N ASP A 231 12.98 -5.99 -10.71
CA ASP A 231 12.69 -7.29 -10.09
C ASP A 231 13.93 -7.92 -9.46
N LEU A 232 15.06 -7.86 -10.15
CA LEU A 232 16.32 -8.36 -9.62
C LEU A 232 16.71 -7.64 -8.32
N ILE A 233 16.54 -6.31 -8.27
CA ILE A 233 16.79 -5.52 -7.07
C ILE A 233 15.85 -5.91 -5.92
N VAL A 234 14.58 -6.18 -6.22
CA VAL A 234 13.61 -6.60 -5.21
C VAL A 234 13.98 -7.96 -4.63
N ARG A 235 14.29 -8.94 -5.48
CA ARG A 235 14.68 -10.29 -5.07
C ARG A 235 15.98 -10.31 -4.27
N SER A 236 16.98 -9.56 -4.70
CA SER A 236 18.27 -9.49 -3.96
C SER A 236 18.14 -8.87 -2.56
N ARG A 237 17.04 -8.17 -2.28
CA ARG A 237 16.74 -7.64 -0.93
C ARG A 237 16.02 -8.62 -0.03
N SER A 238 15.32 -9.61 -0.58
CA SER A 238 14.64 -10.65 0.20
C SER A 238 15.59 -11.70 0.75
N ASP A 239 16.78 -11.83 0.15
CA ASP A 239 17.80 -12.82 0.53
C ASP A 239 18.80 -12.29 1.59
N ASN A 240 18.68 -11.01 1.98
CA ASN A 240 19.44 -10.36 3.05
C ASN A 240 18.51 -9.88 4.19
#